data_9ff32b4624da3a9a98fb758333f4fe5a
#
_entry.id   9ff32b4624da3a9a98fb758333f4fe5a
#
_cell.length_a   1.000
_cell.length_b   1.000
_cell.length_c   1.000
_cell.angle_alpha   90.00
_cell.angle_beta   90.00
_cell.angle_gamma   90.00
#
_symmetry.space_group_name_H-M   'P 1'
#
loop_
_entity.id
_entity.type
_entity.pdbx_description
1 polymer ?
#
loop_
_entity_poly.entity_id
_entity_poly.type
_entity_poly.pdbx_seq_one_letter_code
_entity_poly.pdbx_strand_id
1 'polypeptide(L)'
;MSTLVVQRWTARSAAFAAVACAGLAILAAGPYLFAPGVTDRLTALFVYVILAVMWNALAGYSGLASVGQQAFFGLGAYAAIRLSHAGVPVYPALFAAAVLVAALALPLGEVMLRLRGGEFAIGMWVVAELAHLLVNLDGLVNGETGTSLIAINAVAAATRRAETYWSAFGAMVALLLVMFLLLRGALGASLQAIRDDEQAAASVGVRVLTAKRIVFVLAAFGCALAGASWLASAITFQPRAYFGVQWTAYMIFMTLVGGLGSFEGPVLGAVLFFAVETVFGAAGVWYLVGLGAAALLFALFLPRGIWSTAEQRFSLRLLPVGYHVVLPEAQPGAE
;
A
#
# COMPACT_ATOMS: atom_id res chain seq x y z
N MET A 1 37.51 -25.78 -3.39
CA MET A 1 36.27 -25.14 -3.83
C MET A 1 35.65 -24.49 -2.58
N SER A 2 35.76 -23.20 -2.41
CA SER A 2 35.12 -22.47 -1.30
C SER A 2 33.61 -22.47 -1.53
N THR A 3 32.84 -23.07 -0.64
CA THR A 3 31.38 -23.14 -0.73
C THR A 3 30.82 -21.75 -0.50
N LEU A 4 30.14 -21.21 -1.51
CA LEU A 4 29.36 -19.98 -1.40
C LEU A 4 28.24 -20.21 -0.38
N VAL A 5 28.23 -19.47 0.72
CA VAL A 5 27.19 -19.55 1.74
C VAL A 5 26.18 -18.47 1.48
N VAL A 6 24.95 -18.87 1.12
CA VAL A 6 23.82 -17.94 0.99
C VAL A 6 23.15 -17.77 2.35
N GLN A 7 23.38 -16.65 3.00
CA GLN A 7 22.71 -16.32 4.24
C GLN A 7 21.50 -15.40 3.97
N ARG A 8 20.33 -15.80 4.48
CA ARG A 8 19.10 -15.00 4.44
C ARG A 8 18.83 -14.25 5.74
N TRP A 9 19.17 -14.87 6.88
CA TRP A 9 18.94 -14.31 8.20
C TRP A 9 20.26 -13.94 8.88
N THR A 10 20.32 -12.71 9.38
CA THR A 10 21.40 -12.24 10.24
C THR A 10 20.87 -12.06 11.67
N ALA A 11 21.76 -12.02 12.68
CA ALA A 11 21.34 -11.74 14.06
C ALA A 11 20.58 -10.41 14.18
N ARG A 12 20.97 -9.40 13.37
CA ARG A 12 20.29 -8.09 13.32
C ARG A 12 18.89 -8.20 12.75
N SER A 13 18.68 -8.99 11.68
CA SER A 13 17.35 -9.18 11.10
C SER A 13 16.44 -9.99 12.02
N ALA A 14 16.97 -10.95 12.77
CA ALA A 14 16.20 -11.69 13.76
C ALA A 14 15.76 -10.77 14.94
N ALA A 15 16.67 -9.94 15.44
CA ALA A 15 16.37 -8.97 16.48
C ALA A 15 15.30 -7.96 16.02
N PHE A 16 15.43 -7.43 14.79
CA PHE A 16 14.41 -6.51 14.24
C PHE A 16 13.06 -7.20 14.06
N ALA A 17 13.02 -8.43 13.55
CA ALA A 17 11.78 -9.20 13.43
C ALA A 17 11.12 -9.41 14.80
N ALA A 18 11.90 -9.71 15.86
CA ALA A 18 11.38 -9.83 17.21
C ALA A 18 10.78 -8.51 17.72
N VAL A 19 11.46 -7.38 17.52
CA VAL A 19 10.95 -6.05 17.88
C VAL A 19 9.69 -5.70 17.10
N ALA A 20 9.67 -5.98 15.78
CA ALA A 20 8.50 -5.76 14.95
C ALA A 20 7.30 -6.62 15.42
N CYS A 21 7.52 -7.90 15.73
CA CYS A 21 6.47 -8.77 16.28
C CYS A 21 5.96 -8.27 17.65
N ALA A 22 6.85 -7.80 18.53
CA ALA A 22 6.45 -7.20 19.81
C ALA A 22 5.63 -5.93 19.60
N GLY A 23 6.04 -5.05 18.67
CA GLY A 23 5.28 -3.86 18.29
C GLY A 23 3.90 -4.20 17.73
N LEU A 24 3.79 -5.20 16.85
CA LEU A 24 2.53 -5.68 16.32
C LEU A 24 1.63 -6.27 17.42
N ALA A 25 2.21 -6.99 18.40
CA ALA A 25 1.45 -7.51 19.54
C ALA A 25 0.87 -6.39 20.43
N ILE A 26 1.64 -5.32 20.67
CA ILE A 26 1.16 -4.13 21.38
C ILE A 26 0.03 -3.45 20.59
N LEU A 27 0.19 -3.28 19.27
CA LEU A 27 -0.83 -2.71 18.42
C LEU A 27 -2.09 -3.61 18.37
N ALA A 28 -1.96 -4.93 18.38
CA ALA A 28 -3.12 -5.85 18.43
C ALA A 28 -3.96 -5.64 19.69
N ALA A 29 -3.32 -5.29 20.81
CA ALA A 29 -3.99 -4.96 22.05
C ALA A 29 -4.49 -3.49 22.11
N GLY A 30 -4.32 -2.72 21.02
CA GLY A 30 -4.58 -1.28 20.96
C GLY A 30 -5.92 -0.81 21.48
N PRO A 31 -7.09 -1.41 21.11
CA PRO A 31 -8.39 -1.01 21.63
C PRO A 31 -8.56 -1.13 23.14
N TYR A 32 -7.73 -1.94 23.80
CA TYR A 32 -7.72 -2.10 25.26
C TYR A 32 -6.72 -1.18 25.97
N LEU A 33 -5.64 -0.79 25.25
CA LEU A 33 -4.54 -0.03 25.83
C LEU A 33 -4.66 1.47 25.58
N PHE A 34 -5.26 1.88 24.45
CA PHE A 34 -5.25 3.28 24.03
C PHE A 34 -6.62 3.93 24.15
N ALA A 35 -6.60 5.26 24.34
CA ALA A 35 -7.81 6.07 24.33
C ALA A 35 -8.52 6.00 22.95
N PRO A 36 -9.84 6.19 22.89
CA PRO A 36 -10.64 6.12 21.67
C PRO A 36 -10.08 6.95 20.49
N GLY A 37 -9.65 8.19 20.74
CA GLY A 37 -9.10 9.04 19.70
C GLY A 37 -7.75 8.59 19.16
N VAL A 38 -6.95 7.88 19.97
CA VAL A 38 -5.68 7.27 19.51
C VAL A 38 -5.99 6.06 18.64
N THR A 39 -6.97 5.25 19.03
CA THR A 39 -7.42 4.08 18.26
C THR A 39 -7.91 4.48 16.87
N ASP A 40 -8.71 5.55 16.76
CA ASP A 40 -9.20 6.05 15.48
C ASP A 40 -8.04 6.56 14.59
N ARG A 41 -7.07 7.26 15.18
CA ARG A 41 -5.86 7.72 14.45
C ARG A 41 -4.98 6.57 13.98
N LEU A 42 -4.78 5.54 14.82
CA LEU A 42 -4.02 4.35 14.42
C LEU A 42 -4.71 3.58 13.29
N THR A 43 -6.04 3.55 13.26
CA THR A 43 -6.80 2.97 12.15
C THR A 43 -6.47 3.69 10.83
N ALA A 44 -6.39 5.03 10.84
CA ALA A 44 -5.97 5.80 9.68
C ALA A 44 -4.52 5.48 9.27
N LEU A 45 -3.60 5.37 10.23
CA LEU A 45 -2.22 4.96 9.96
C LEU A 45 -2.14 3.60 9.26
N PHE A 46 -2.93 2.61 9.69
CA PHE A 46 -2.94 1.29 9.05
C PHE A 46 -3.40 1.37 7.58
N VAL A 47 -4.40 2.19 7.29
CA VAL A 47 -4.85 2.46 5.92
C VAL A 47 -3.72 3.10 5.11
N TYR A 48 -3.01 4.09 5.64
CA TYR A 48 -1.87 4.74 4.96
C TYR A 48 -0.73 3.75 4.67
N VAL A 49 -0.41 2.88 5.62
CA VAL A 49 0.60 1.81 5.41
C VAL A 49 0.17 0.89 4.26
N ILE A 50 -1.09 0.43 4.24
CA ILE A 50 -1.60 -0.40 3.15
C ILE A 50 -1.43 0.32 1.80
N LEU A 51 -1.88 1.56 1.70
CA LEU A 51 -1.82 2.35 0.48
C LEU A 51 -0.39 2.54 -0.02
N ALA A 52 0.52 2.91 0.88
CA ALA A 52 1.94 3.11 0.55
C ALA A 52 2.60 1.82 0.06
N VAL A 53 2.37 0.68 0.75
CA VAL A 53 2.93 -0.63 0.39
C VAL A 53 2.37 -1.13 -0.94
N MET A 54 1.07 -0.95 -1.19
CA MET A 54 0.44 -1.36 -2.45
C MET A 54 0.90 -0.51 -3.63
N TRP A 55 1.06 0.78 -3.45
CA TRP A 55 1.63 1.64 -4.49
C TRP A 55 3.10 1.32 -4.77
N ASN A 56 3.89 1.07 -3.73
CA ASN A 56 5.27 0.62 -3.86
C ASN A 56 5.39 -0.75 -4.55
N ALA A 57 4.44 -1.64 -4.35
CA ALA A 57 4.40 -2.92 -5.05
C ALA A 57 4.36 -2.73 -6.58
N LEU A 58 3.58 -1.75 -7.06
CA LEU A 58 3.52 -1.39 -8.48
C LEU A 58 4.74 -0.58 -8.92
N ALA A 59 4.94 0.60 -8.34
CA ALA A 59 5.97 1.54 -8.82
C ALA A 59 7.38 1.08 -8.44
N GLY A 60 7.56 0.67 -7.18
CA GLY A 60 8.88 0.35 -6.62
C GLY A 60 9.45 -0.98 -7.08
N TYR A 61 8.60 -2.00 -7.24
CA TYR A 61 9.06 -3.34 -7.60
C TYR A 61 8.79 -3.73 -9.05
N SER A 62 7.73 -3.23 -9.69
CA SER A 62 7.42 -3.59 -11.08
C SER A 62 7.57 -2.46 -12.10
N GLY A 63 7.98 -1.26 -11.66
CA GLY A 63 8.16 -0.11 -12.54
C GLY A 63 6.85 0.51 -13.07
N LEU A 64 5.69 0.10 -12.54
CA LEU A 64 4.38 0.59 -12.94
C LEU A 64 3.94 1.79 -12.08
N ALA A 65 4.42 2.99 -12.41
CA ALA A 65 3.99 4.21 -11.72
C ALA A 65 2.53 4.56 -12.08
N SER A 66 1.61 4.24 -11.18
CA SER A 66 0.17 4.50 -11.37
C SER A 66 -0.25 5.82 -10.73
N VAL A 67 -1.01 6.64 -11.45
CA VAL A 67 -1.66 7.86 -10.94
C VAL A 67 -3.17 7.66 -10.75
N GLY A 68 -3.65 6.42 -10.75
CA GLY A 68 -5.06 6.09 -10.66
C GLY A 68 -5.43 5.07 -9.59
N GLN A 69 -4.59 4.83 -8.58
CA GLN A 69 -4.86 3.85 -7.52
C GLN A 69 -6.05 4.24 -6.64
N GLN A 70 -6.41 5.53 -6.58
CA GLN A 70 -7.64 6.01 -5.94
C GLN A 70 -8.92 5.41 -6.56
N ALA A 71 -8.86 4.92 -7.82
CA ALA A 71 -9.99 4.18 -8.41
C ALA A 71 -10.37 2.97 -7.57
N PHE A 72 -9.37 2.15 -7.20
CA PHE A 72 -9.60 0.95 -6.42
C PHE A 72 -9.98 1.28 -4.97
N PHE A 73 -9.41 2.33 -4.40
CA PHE A 73 -9.78 2.84 -3.08
C PHE A 73 -11.25 3.26 -3.04
N GLY A 74 -11.69 4.07 -3.98
CA GLY A 74 -13.08 4.52 -4.08
C GLY A 74 -14.06 3.38 -4.40
N LEU A 75 -13.71 2.50 -5.35
CA LEU A 75 -14.52 1.33 -5.70
C LEU A 75 -14.65 0.36 -4.52
N GLY A 76 -13.61 0.19 -3.69
CA GLY A 76 -13.66 -0.63 -2.49
C GLY A 76 -14.68 -0.12 -1.48
N ALA A 77 -14.67 1.18 -1.20
CA ALA A 77 -15.65 1.82 -0.34
C ALA A 77 -17.07 1.73 -0.92
N TYR A 78 -17.24 2.03 -2.20
CA TYR A 78 -18.52 1.94 -2.89
C TYR A 78 -19.10 0.53 -2.88
N ALA A 79 -18.32 -0.49 -3.22
CA ALA A 79 -18.76 -1.88 -3.21
C ALA A 79 -19.14 -2.35 -1.80
N ALA A 80 -18.43 -1.90 -0.76
CA ALA A 80 -18.75 -2.20 0.63
C ALA A 80 -20.13 -1.65 1.03
N ILE A 81 -20.46 -0.41 0.62
CA ILE A 81 -21.81 0.16 0.83
C ILE A 81 -22.86 -0.66 0.09
N ARG A 82 -22.64 -0.98 -1.17
CA ARG A 82 -23.58 -1.77 -1.97
C ARG A 82 -23.86 -3.13 -1.36
N LEU A 83 -22.83 -3.84 -0.94
CA LEU A 83 -22.97 -5.14 -0.27
C LEU A 83 -23.70 -5.02 1.07
N SER A 84 -23.40 -3.98 1.86
CA SER A 84 -24.08 -3.72 3.11
C SER A 84 -25.58 -3.41 2.91
N HIS A 85 -25.94 -2.64 1.90
CA HIS A 85 -27.33 -2.42 1.52
C HIS A 85 -28.04 -3.69 1.00
N ALA A 86 -27.30 -4.64 0.42
CA ALA A 86 -27.80 -5.96 0.04
C ALA A 86 -27.95 -6.92 1.22
N GLY A 87 -27.73 -6.47 2.46
CA GLY A 87 -27.90 -7.25 3.68
C GLY A 87 -26.67 -8.03 4.14
N VAL A 88 -25.50 -7.84 3.50
CA VAL A 88 -24.25 -8.45 3.97
C VAL A 88 -23.77 -7.72 5.23
N PRO A 89 -23.40 -8.42 6.30
CA PRO A 89 -22.82 -7.79 7.49
C PRO A 89 -21.60 -6.92 7.15
N VAL A 90 -21.41 -5.80 7.85
CA VAL A 90 -20.47 -4.74 7.47
C VAL A 90 -19.04 -5.28 7.27
N TYR A 91 -18.45 -5.95 8.26
CA TYR A 91 -17.04 -6.37 8.16
C TYR A 91 -16.78 -7.44 7.09
N PRO A 92 -17.61 -8.49 6.91
CA PRO A 92 -17.54 -9.34 5.73
C PRO A 92 -17.72 -8.58 4.41
N ALA A 93 -18.58 -7.55 4.37
CA ALA A 93 -18.78 -6.72 3.19
C ALA A 93 -17.51 -5.95 2.80
N LEU A 94 -16.70 -5.47 3.77
CA LEU A 94 -15.42 -4.79 3.48
C LEU A 94 -14.46 -5.71 2.72
N PHE A 95 -14.33 -6.96 3.18
CA PHE A 95 -13.45 -7.92 2.52
C PHE A 95 -14.00 -8.38 1.16
N ALA A 96 -15.29 -8.68 1.08
CA ALA A 96 -15.95 -9.07 -0.16
C ALA A 96 -15.87 -7.97 -1.23
N ALA A 97 -15.99 -6.70 -0.83
CA ALA A 97 -15.79 -5.54 -1.70
C ALA A 97 -14.38 -5.53 -2.32
N ALA A 98 -13.35 -5.77 -1.50
CA ALA A 98 -11.97 -5.84 -2.00
C ALA A 98 -11.77 -6.98 -3.00
N VAL A 99 -12.39 -8.15 -2.76
CA VAL A 99 -12.36 -9.29 -3.69
C VAL A 99 -13.06 -8.94 -5.01
N LEU A 100 -14.22 -8.29 -4.96
CA LEU A 100 -14.94 -7.84 -6.16
C LEU A 100 -14.12 -6.86 -6.99
N VAL A 101 -13.47 -5.89 -6.33
CA VAL A 101 -12.62 -4.92 -7.02
C VAL A 101 -11.36 -5.59 -7.59
N ALA A 102 -10.78 -6.56 -6.90
CA ALA A 102 -9.67 -7.37 -7.42
C ALA A 102 -10.09 -8.19 -8.65
N ALA A 103 -11.31 -8.74 -8.66
CA ALA A 103 -11.87 -9.42 -9.82
C ALA A 103 -12.08 -8.45 -11.00
N LEU A 104 -12.55 -7.22 -10.75
CA LEU A 104 -12.66 -6.16 -11.76
C LEU A 104 -11.29 -5.73 -12.29
N ALA A 105 -10.27 -5.76 -11.47
CA ALA A 105 -8.91 -5.43 -11.87
C ALA A 105 -8.31 -6.45 -12.87
N LEU A 106 -8.84 -7.67 -12.98
CA LEU A 106 -8.37 -8.66 -13.95
C LEU A 106 -8.59 -8.19 -15.40
N PRO A 107 -9.83 -7.93 -15.87
CA PRO A 107 -10.06 -7.44 -17.23
C PRO A 107 -9.48 -6.04 -17.46
N LEU A 108 -9.49 -5.18 -16.45
CA LEU A 108 -8.85 -3.86 -16.53
C LEU A 108 -7.35 -3.99 -16.77
N GLY A 109 -6.69 -4.93 -16.08
CA GLY A 109 -5.26 -5.21 -16.25
C GLY A 109 -4.91 -5.68 -17.66
N GLU A 110 -5.80 -6.44 -18.36
CA GLU A 110 -5.56 -6.84 -19.75
C GLU A 110 -5.39 -5.65 -20.69
N VAL A 111 -6.09 -4.55 -20.41
CA VAL A 111 -6.03 -3.32 -21.21
C VAL A 111 -4.90 -2.43 -20.73
N MET A 112 -4.83 -2.13 -19.43
CA MET A 112 -3.90 -1.16 -18.87
C MET A 112 -2.45 -1.61 -18.93
N LEU A 113 -2.15 -2.90 -18.72
CA LEU A 113 -0.78 -3.41 -18.74
C LEU A 113 -0.16 -3.50 -20.14
N ARG A 114 -0.91 -3.18 -21.20
CA ARG A 114 -0.36 -2.99 -22.56
C ARG A 114 0.29 -1.61 -22.73
N LEU A 115 -0.11 -0.65 -21.89
CA LEU A 115 0.45 0.71 -21.88
C LEU A 115 1.79 0.72 -21.13
N ARG A 116 2.67 1.64 -21.50
CA ARG A 116 4.02 1.74 -20.94
C ARG A 116 4.27 3.12 -20.34
N GLY A 117 5.06 3.17 -19.27
CA GLY A 117 5.53 4.43 -18.69
C GLY A 117 4.41 5.44 -18.43
N GLY A 118 4.52 6.63 -19.02
CA GLY A 118 3.56 7.71 -18.84
C GLY A 118 2.15 7.41 -19.38
N GLU A 119 2.03 6.59 -20.44
CA GLU A 119 0.72 6.19 -20.97
C GLU A 119 -0.07 5.37 -19.94
N PHE A 120 0.60 4.46 -19.22
CA PHE A 120 -0.01 3.70 -18.13
C PHE A 120 -0.48 4.62 -17.01
N ALA A 121 0.35 5.59 -16.61
CA ALA A 121 0.01 6.53 -15.54
C ALA A 121 -1.22 7.37 -15.88
N ILE A 122 -1.28 7.94 -17.10
CA ILE A 122 -2.41 8.73 -17.59
C ILE A 122 -3.64 7.84 -17.78
N GLY A 123 -3.48 6.66 -18.38
CA GLY A 123 -4.57 5.71 -18.56
C GLY A 123 -5.24 5.32 -17.24
N MET A 124 -4.45 5.06 -16.20
CA MET A 124 -4.98 4.77 -14.88
C MET A 124 -5.69 5.96 -14.22
N TRP A 125 -5.23 7.19 -14.48
CA TRP A 125 -5.94 8.40 -14.03
C TRP A 125 -7.30 8.52 -14.70
N VAL A 126 -7.37 8.30 -16.02
CA VAL A 126 -8.64 8.30 -16.76
C VAL A 126 -9.58 7.21 -16.23
N VAL A 127 -9.07 6.01 -15.92
CA VAL A 127 -9.85 4.95 -15.28
C VAL A 127 -10.42 5.39 -13.93
N ALA A 128 -9.63 6.12 -13.13
CA ALA A 128 -10.10 6.63 -11.84
C ALA A 128 -11.25 7.64 -11.99
N GLU A 129 -11.14 8.55 -12.97
CA GLU A 129 -12.20 9.52 -13.24
C GLU A 129 -13.44 8.85 -13.84
N LEU A 130 -13.27 7.87 -14.73
CA LEU A 130 -14.37 7.08 -15.25
C LEU A 130 -15.12 6.34 -14.13
N ALA A 131 -14.39 5.70 -13.20
CA ALA A 131 -15.00 5.01 -12.06
C ALA A 131 -15.75 6.00 -11.16
N HIS A 132 -15.20 7.18 -10.91
CA HIS A 132 -15.84 8.27 -10.17
C HIS A 132 -17.17 8.66 -10.82
N LEU A 133 -17.17 8.94 -12.12
CA LEU A 133 -18.38 9.33 -12.86
C LEU A 133 -19.43 8.22 -12.87
N LEU A 134 -19.02 6.96 -13.07
CA LEU A 134 -19.96 5.82 -13.05
C LEU A 134 -20.61 5.64 -11.67
N VAL A 135 -19.86 5.80 -10.59
CA VAL A 135 -20.39 5.72 -9.23
C VAL A 135 -21.37 6.87 -8.95
N ASN A 136 -21.13 8.06 -9.49
CA ASN A 136 -22.04 9.20 -9.35
C ASN A 136 -23.40 8.99 -10.05
N LEU A 137 -23.48 8.12 -11.04
CA LEU A 137 -24.75 7.77 -11.70
C LEU A 137 -25.63 6.86 -10.85
N ASP A 138 -25.10 6.27 -9.80
CA ASP A 138 -25.85 5.36 -8.95
C ASP A 138 -26.81 6.13 -8.01
N GLY A 139 -28.10 5.85 -8.11
CA GLY A 139 -29.13 6.46 -7.28
C GLY A 139 -28.97 6.21 -5.77
N LEU A 140 -28.21 5.18 -5.35
CA LEU A 140 -27.88 4.95 -3.93
C LEU A 140 -26.94 6.02 -3.37
N VAL A 141 -26.06 6.55 -4.20
CA VAL A 141 -25.02 7.50 -3.82
C VAL A 141 -25.51 8.94 -3.86
N ASN A 142 -26.58 9.23 -4.63
CA ASN A 142 -27.12 10.59 -4.84
C ASN A 142 -26.06 11.60 -5.36
N GLY A 143 -25.25 11.16 -6.31
CA GLY A 143 -24.18 11.97 -6.88
C GLY A 143 -23.13 12.37 -5.84
N GLU A 144 -22.65 13.59 -5.89
CA GLU A 144 -21.60 14.10 -4.99
C GLU A 144 -22.08 14.34 -3.54
N THR A 145 -23.37 14.28 -3.27
CA THR A 145 -23.90 14.36 -1.91
C THR A 145 -23.45 13.15 -1.09
N GLY A 146 -23.35 12.01 -1.75
CA GLY A 146 -22.89 10.78 -1.14
C GLY A 146 -23.96 10.07 -0.30
N THR A 147 -23.52 9.06 0.41
CA THR A 147 -24.34 8.22 1.28
C THR A 147 -23.58 7.81 2.54
N SER A 148 -24.25 7.17 3.48
CA SER A 148 -23.61 6.71 4.72
C SER A 148 -23.77 5.22 4.92
N LEU A 149 -22.80 4.59 5.54
CA LEU A 149 -22.82 3.19 5.94
C LEU A 149 -23.70 3.00 7.19
N ILE A 150 -25.03 3.14 7.02
CA ILE A 150 -26.00 3.16 8.13
C ILE A 150 -25.97 1.84 8.93
N ALA A 151 -25.78 0.71 8.26
CA ALA A 151 -25.76 -0.61 8.88
C ALA A 151 -24.70 -0.74 10.02
N ILE A 152 -23.64 0.04 9.99
CA ILE A 152 -22.60 0.05 11.02
C ILE A 152 -23.10 0.61 12.36
N ASN A 153 -24.19 1.36 12.35
CA ASN A 153 -24.78 1.94 13.56
C ASN A 153 -25.59 0.94 14.38
N ALA A 154 -25.85 -0.27 13.86
CA ALA A 154 -26.46 -1.36 14.60
C ALA A 154 -25.54 -1.89 15.71
N VAL A 155 -24.21 -1.60 15.63
CA VAL A 155 -23.22 -2.01 16.62
C VAL A 155 -22.92 -0.86 17.58
N ALA A 156 -22.77 -1.17 18.87
CA ALA A 156 -22.41 -0.17 19.88
C ALA A 156 -21.09 0.54 19.51
N ALA A 157 -21.00 1.85 19.76
CA ALA A 157 -19.89 2.69 19.30
C ALA A 157 -18.50 2.18 19.73
N ALA A 158 -18.38 1.64 20.96
CA ALA A 158 -17.12 1.10 21.45
C ALA A 158 -16.72 -0.18 20.70
N THR A 159 -17.66 -1.11 20.50
CA THR A 159 -17.44 -2.37 19.76
C THR A 159 -17.12 -2.08 18.30
N ARG A 160 -17.88 -1.20 17.66
CA ARG A 160 -17.64 -0.74 16.28
C ARG A 160 -16.22 -0.21 16.09
N ARG A 161 -15.74 0.65 17.00
CA ARG A 161 -14.38 1.19 16.95
C ARG A 161 -13.33 0.08 17.03
N ALA A 162 -13.50 -0.84 17.97
CA ALA A 162 -12.58 -1.97 18.15
C ALA A 162 -12.57 -2.90 16.93
N GLU A 163 -13.72 -3.23 16.36
CA GLU A 163 -13.84 -4.09 15.18
C GLU A 163 -13.26 -3.42 13.93
N THR A 164 -13.51 -2.11 13.73
CA THR A 164 -12.92 -1.33 12.63
C THR A 164 -11.39 -1.26 12.76
N TYR A 165 -10.88 -1.06 13.96
CA TYR A 165 -9.45 -1.07 14.25
C TYR A 165 -8.84 -2.44 13.91
N TRP A 166 -9.40 -3.53 14.41
CA TRP A 166 -8.86 -4.87 14.17
C TRP A 166 -9.00 -5.30 12.72
N SER A 167 -10.04 -4.89 12.02
CA SER A 167 -10.19 -5.17 10.59
C SER A 167 -9.09 -4.46 9.77
N ALA A 168 -8.82 -3.18 10.03
CA ALA A 168 -7.76 -2.43 9.36
C ALA A 168 -6.36 -2.93 9.75
N PHE A 169 -6.13 -3.22 11.04
CA PHE A 169 -4.88 -3.80 11.53
C PHE A 169 -4.61 -5.17 10.91
N GLY A 170 -5.59 -6.06 10.92
CA GLY A 170 -5.49 -7.40 10.32
C GLY A 170 -5.23 -7.34 8.81
N ALA A 171 -5.91 -6.43 8.11
CA ALA A 171 -5.68 -6.16 6.69
C ALA A 171 -4.24 -5.70 6.43
N MET A 172 -3.74 -4.74 7.21
CA MET A 172 -2.36 -4.25 7.10
C MET A 172 -1.34 -5.38 7.31
N VAL A 173 -1.48 -6.13 8.41
CA VAL A 173 -0.55 -7.23 8.72
C VAL A 173 -0.60 -8.31 7.65
N ALA A 174 -1.79 -8.70 7.19
CA ALA A 174 -1.95 -9.71 6.15
C ALA A 174 -1.31 -9.26 4.83
N LEU A 175 -1.53 -8.02 4.40
CA LEU A 175 -0.95 -7.49 3.16
C LEU A 175 0.56 -7.30 3.25
N LEU A 176 1.09 -6.86 4.39
CA LEU A 176 2.54 -6.83 4.63
C LEU A 176 3.14 -8.22 4.56
N LEU A 177 2.49 -9.22 5.16
CA LEU A 177 2.96 -10.62 5.11
C LEU A 177 2.92 -11.16 3.67
N VAL A 178 1.82 -10.93 2.94
CA VAL A 178 1.69 -11.34 1.52
C VAL A 178 2.81 -10.70 0.69
N MET A 179 3.05 -9.39 0.85
CA MET A 179 4.14 -8.71 0.14
C MET A 179 5.51 -9.26 0.53
N PHE A 180 5.77 -9.51 1.80
CA PHE A 180 7.02 -10.10 2.26
C PHE A 180 7.26 -11.48 1.62
N LEU A 181 6.25 -12.36 1.62
CA LEU A 181 6.35 -13.70 1.03
C LEU A 181 6.52 -13.62 -0.50
N LEU A 182 5.78 -12.74 -1.16
CA LEU A 182 5.87 -12.51 -2.61
C LEU A 182 7.28 -12.06 -3.01
N LEU A 183 7.84 -11.07 -2.30
CA LEU A 183 9.15 -10.53 -2.60
C LEU A 183 10.29 -11.52 -2.33
N ARG A 184 10.13 -12.43 -1.38
CA ARG A 184 11.08 -13.53 -1.12
C ARG A 184 11.04 -14.64 -2.15
N GLY A 185 9.98 -14.73 -2.94
CA GLY A 185 9.79 -15.73 -3.98
C GLY A 185 10.42 -15.36 -5.31
N ALA A 186 10.33 -16.28 -6.27
CA ALA A 186 10.77 -16.06 -7.65
C ALA A 186 10.04 -14.87 -8.32
N LEU A 187 8.79 -14.60 -7.91
CA LEU A 187 8.02 -13.46 -8.42
C LEU A 187 8.67 -12.12 -8.03
N GLY A 188 9.19 -11.99 -6.80
CA GLY A 188 9.87 -10.77 -6.36
C GLY A 188 11.13 -10.47 -7.18
N ALA A 189 11.95 -11.51 -7.47
CA ALA A 189 13.11 -11.37 -8.35
C ALA A 189 12.69 -11.01 -9.78
N SER A 190 11.63 -11.64 -10.30
CA SER A 190 11.08 -11.33 -11.63
C SER A 190 10.60 -9.89 -11.74
N LEU A 191 9.92 -9.37 -10.72
CA LEU A 191 9.43 -7.98 -10.71
C LEU A 191 10.58 -6.97 -10.73
N GLN A 192 11.62 -7.20 -9.94
CA GLN A 192 12.80 -6.33 -9.93
C GLN A 192 13.53 -6.35 -11.29
N ALA A 193 13.68 -7.51 -11.91
CA ALA A 193 14.24 -7.63 -13.25
C ALA A 193 13.40 -6.87 -14.29
N ILE A 194 12.06 -6.96 -14.22
CA ILE A 194 11.15 -6.23 -15.10
C ILE A 194 11.27 -4.72 -14.90
N ARG A 195 11.41 -4.26 -13.66
CA ARG A 195 11.59 -2.84 -13.34
C ARG A 195 12.89 -2.29 -13.95
N ASP A 196 13.96 -3.06 -13.84
CA ASP A 196 15.29 -2.62 -14.30
C ASP A 196 15.38 -2.63 -15.83
N ASP A 197 14.95 -3.72 -16.50
CA ASP A 197 14.80 -3.81 -17.96
C ASP A 197 13.79 -4.89 -18.34
N GLU A 198 12.63 -4.46 -18.85
CA GLU A 198 11.54 -5.36 -19.24
C GLU A 198 11.91 -6.28 -20.41
N GLN A 199 12.70 -5.78 -21.38
CA GLN A 199 13.09 -6.57 -22.56
C GLN A 199 14.14 -7.61 -22.20
N ALA A 200 15.13 -7.22 -21.39
CA ALA A 200 16.14 -8.12 -20.88
C ALA A 200 15.51 -9.22 -20.01
N ALA A 201 14.56 -8.86 -19.11
CA ALA A 201 13.83 -9.83 -18.30
C ALA A 201 13.06 -10.84 -19.17
N ALA A 202 12.39 -10.39 -20.23
CA ALA A 202 11.68 -11.25 -21.15
C ALA A 202 12.63 -12.20 -21.89
N SER A 203 13.84 -11.74 -22.30
CA SER A 203 14.82 -12.56 -23.02
C SER A 203 15.38 -13.72 -22.20
N VAL A 204 15.43 -13.59 -20.87
CA VAL A 204 15.82 -14.68 -19.95
C VAL A 204 14.65 -15.54 -19.47
N GLY A 205 13.46 -15.38 -20.10
CA GLY A 205 12.30 -16.24 -19.87
C GLY A 205 11.35 -15.80 -18.77
N VAL A 206 11.46 -14.57 -18.25
CA VAL A 206 10.51 -14.01 -17.29
C VAL A 206 9.15 -13.75 -17.97
N ARG A 207 8.07 -14.27 -17.40
CA ARG A 207 6.70 -14.03 -17.88
C ARG A 207 6.20 -12.66 -17.42
N VAL A 208 6.64 -11.61 -18.12
CA VAL A 208 6.45 -10.21 -17.76
C VAL A 208 4.99 -9.86 -17.47
N LEU A 209 4.08 -10.16 -18.42
CA LEU A 209 2.66 -9.81 -18.27
C LEU A 209 2.00 -10.52 -17.08
N THR A 210 2.35 -11.79 -16.84
CA THR A 210 1.84 -12.56 -15.70
C THR A 210 2.30 -11.96 -14.38
N ALA A 211 3.59 -11.59 -14.26
CA ALA A 211 4.13 -10.99 -13.06
C ALA A 211 3.50 -9.62 -12.77
N LYS A 212 3.37 -8.76 -13.78
CA LYS A 212 2.72 -7.46 -13.67
C LYS A 212 1.24 -7.61 -13.29
N ARG A 213 0.51 -8.56 -13.88
CA ARG A 213 -0.90 -8.81 -13.58
C ARG A 213 -1.11 -9.21 -12.12
N ILE A 214 -0.29 -10.12 -11.58
CA ILE A 214 -0.39 -10.56 -10.19
C ILE A 214 -0.25 -9.37 -9.24
N VAL A 215 0.75 -8.51 -9.45
CA VAL A 215 0.98 -7.34 -8.60
C VAL A 215 -0.10 -6.28 -8.79
N PHE A 216 -0.59 -6.09 -10.01
CA PHE A 216 -1.67 -5.15 -10.31
C PHE A 216 -2.97 -5.53 -9.57
N VAL A 217 -3.36 -6.80 -9.63
CA VAL A 217 -4.54 -7.31 -8.91
C VAL A 217 -4.36 -7.26 -7.40
N LEU A 218 -3.17 -7.60 -6.89
CA LEU A 218 -2.87 -7.49 -5.47
C LEU A 218 -2.93 -6.04 -4.99
N ALA A 219 -2.38 -5.10 -5.75
CA ALA A 219 -2.44 -3.68 -5.42
C ALA A 219 -3.87 -3.14 -5.47
N ALA A 220 -4.67 -3.56 -6.45
CA ALA A 220 -6.09 -3.24 -6.53
C ALA A 220 -6.87 -3.77 -5.33
N PHE A 221 -6.64 -5.04 -4.94
CA PHE A 221 -7.23 -5.63 -3.74
C PHE A 221 -6.88 -4.85 -2.47
N GLY A 222 -5.59 -4.55 -2.27
CA GLY A 222 -5.13 -3.84 -1.07
C GLY A 222 -5.65 -2.40 -1.00
N CYS A 223 -5.65 -1.66 -2.12
CA CYS A 223 -6.23 -0.32 -2.17
C CYS A 223 -7.74 -0.34 -1.93
N ALA A 224 -8.47 -1.32 -2.47
CA ALA A 224 -9.90 -1.48 -2.23
C ALA A 224 -10.21 -1.80 -0.77
N LEU A 225 -9.43 -2.70 -0.16
CA LEU A 225 -9.57 -3.04 1.27
C LEU A 225 -9.25 -1.83 2.17
N ALA A 226 -8.25 -1.02 1.79
CA ALA A 226 -7.95 0.24 2.47
C ALA A 226 -9.12 1.23 2.37
N GLY A 227 -9.73 1.39 1.18
CA GLY A 227 -10.89 2.27 0.97
C GLY A 227 -12.11 1.81 1.74
N ALA A 228 -12.40 0.52 1.76
CA ALA A 228 -13.46 -0.08 2.56
C ALA A 228 -13.23 0.10 4.07
N SER A 229 -11.99 -0.08 4.54
CA SER A 229 -11.63 0.15 5.96
C SER A 229 -11.72 1.63 6.34
N TRP A 230 -11.33 2.53 5.45
CA TRP A 230 -11.51 3.98 5.64
C TRP A 230 -12.98 4.34 5.77
N LEU A 231 -13.83 3.77 4.93
CA LEU A 231 -15.28 3.95 5.00
C LEU A 231 -15.85 3.52 6.35
N ALA A 232 -15.43 2.37 6.89
CA ALA A 232 -15.90 1.89 8.19
C ALA A 232 -15.53 2.86 9.34
N SER A 233 -14.42 3.58 9.20
CA SER A 233 -14.00 4.62 10.15
C SER A 233 -14.74 5.94 9.94
N ALA A 234 -14.85 6.41 8.69
CA ALA A 234 -15.46 7.69 8.32
C ALA A 234 -17.00 7.64 8.30
N ILE A 235 -17.58 6.45 8.11
CA ILE A 235 -19.04 6.17 8.02
C ILE A 235 -19.68 6.78 6.76
N THR A 236 -19.24 7.95 6.31
CA THR A 236 -19.75 8.69 5.15
C THR A 236 -18.92 8.42 3.91
N PHE A 237 -19.61 8.20 2.80
CA PHE A 237 -19.03 8.05 1.47
C PHE A 237 -19.45 9.23 0.60
N GLN A 238 -18.50 10.00 0.14
CA GLN A 238 -18.68 11.05 -0.85
C GLN A 238 -17.76 10.74 -2.03
N PRO A 239 -18.28 10.52 -3.25
CA PRO A 239 -17.46 10.11 -4.39
C PRO A 239 -16.22 10.97 -4.61
N ARG A 240 -16.37 12.28 -4.64
CA ARG A 240 -15.25 13.22 -4.80
C ARG A 240 -14.14 13.04 -3.76
N ALA A 241 -14.50 12.71 -2.52
CA ALA A 241 -13.52 12.50 -1.45
C ALA A 241 -12.76 11.18 -1.60
N TYR A 242 -13.41 10.13 -2.10
CA TYR A 242 -12.82 8.80 -2.24
C TYR A 242 -12.08 8.58 -3.57
N PHE A 243 -12.52 9.22 -4.66
CA PHE A 243 -11.86 9.15 -5.96
C PHE A 243 -10.88 10.31 -6.20
N GLY A 244 -10.70 11.20 -5.22
CA GLY A 244 -9.81 12.34 -5.33
C GLY A 244 -8.36 11.93 -5.58
N VAL A 245 -7.67 12.62 -6.51
CA VAL A 245 -6.26 12.39 -6.84
C VAL A 245 -5.32 12.56 -5.65
N GLN A 246 -5.76 13.26 -4.61
CA GLN A 246 -5.01 13.43 -3.36
C GLN A 246 -4.59 12.11 -2.72
N TRP A 247 -5.39 11.03 -2.82
CA TRP A 247 -5.02 9.71 -2.30
C TRP A 247 -3.78 9.15 -2.99
N THR A 248 -3.73 9.27 -4.32
CA THR A 248 -2.53 8.86 -5.05
C THR A 248 -1.34 9.77 -4.73
N ALA A 249 -1.54 11.08 -4.55
CA ALA A 249 -0.48 11.98 -4.12
C ALA A 249 0.08 11.58 -2.73
N TYR A 250 -0.78 11.16 -1.79
CA TYR A 250 -0.35 10.63 -0.49
C TYR A 250 0.46 9.33 -0.65
N MET A 251 0.00 8.39 -1.48
CA MET A 251 0.73 7.15 -1.76
C MET A 251 2.13 7.43 -2.34
N ILE A 252 2.20 8.33 -3.32
CA ILE A 252 3.46 8.76 -3.94
C ILE A 252 4.37 9.40 -2.90
N PHE A 253 3.87 10.34 -2.11
CA PHE A 253 4.64 11.01 -1.06
C PHE A 253 5.22 10.01 -0.07
N MET A 254 4.39 9.17 0.52
CA MET A 254 4.81 8.17 1.51
C MET A 254 5.89 7.25 0.95
N THR A 255 5.73 6.82 -0.29
CA THR A 255 6.66 5.88 -0.91
C THR A 255 7.96 6.54 -1.34
N LEU A 256 7.93 7.76 -1.90
CA LEU A 256 9.14 8.49 -2.29
C LEU A 256 9.96 8.92 -1.08
N VAL A 257 9.31 9.50 -0.07
CA VAL A 257 9.98 9.95 1.15
C VAL A 257 10.53 8.76 1.94
N GLY A 258 9.73 7.69 2.06
CA GLY A 258 10.14 6.49 2.77
C GLY A 258 11.30 5.76 2.09
N GLY A 259 11.19 5.54 0.79
CA GLY A 259 12.19 4.83 -0.04
C GLY A 259 11.54 3.88 -1.03
N LEU A 260 11.49 4.30 -2.28
CA LEU A 260 10.91 3.55 -3.38
C LEU A 260 11.68 2.22 -3.61
N GLY A 261 10.96 1.13 -3.77
CA GLY A 261 11.54 -0.19 -4.05
C GLY A 261 12.18 -0.88 -2.85
N SER A 262 12.03 -0.33 -1.63
CA SER A 262 12.38 -1.01 -0.38
C SER A 262 11.12 -1.55 0.31
N PHE A 263 11.27 -2.53 1.22
CA PHE A 263 10.11 -3.10 1.94
C PHE A 263 9.71 -2.22 3.13
N GLU A 264 10.68 -1.75 3.88
CA GLU A 264 10.49 -0.95 5.10
C GLU A 264 10.18 0.53 4.79
N GLY A 265 10.68 1.04 3.65
CA GLY A 265 10.55 2.45 3.27
C GLY A 265 9.13 2.96 3.26
N PRO A 266 8.18 2.32 2.56
CA PRO A 266 6.78 2.76 2.53
C PRO A 266 6.12 2.79 3.91
N VAL A 267 6.48 1.87 4.81
CA VAL A 267 5.98 1.86 6.20
C VAL A 267 6.51 3.07 6.95
N LEU A 268 7.83 3.35 6.85
CA LEU A 268 8.43 4.54 7.44
C LEU A 268 7.82 5.82 6.86
N GLY A 269 7.65 5.87 5.54
CA GLY A 269 7.03 7.00 4.86
C GLY A 269 5.59 7.24 5.29
N ALA A 270 4.80 6.19 5.50
CA ALA A 270 3.43 6.28 6.02
C ALA A 270 3.40 6.81 7.46
N VAL A 271 4.33 6.38 8.31
CA VAL A 271 4.45 6.91 9.69
C VAL A 271 4.83 8.38 9.68
N LEU A 272 5.79 8.78 8.84
CA LEU A 272 6.18 10.20 8.69
C LEU A 272 5.03 11.06 8.15
N PHE A 273 4.35 10.57 7.11
CA PHE A 273 3.18 11.25 6.56
C PHE A 273 2.09 11.44 7.63
N PHE A 274 1.77 10.38 8.37
CA PHE A 274 0.80 10.42 9.45
C PHE A 274 1.18 11.43 10.55
N ALA A 275 2.46 11.51 10.91
CA ALA A 275 2.94 12.50 11.87
C ALA A 275 2.75 13.93 11.34
N VAL A 276 3.12 14.19 10.08
CA VAL A 276 2.94 15.49 9.42
C VAL A 276 1.46 15.86 9.31
N GLU A 277 0.61 14.91 8.90
CA GLU A 277 -0.84 15.13 8.82
C GLU A 277 -1.46 15.43 10.19
N THR A 278 -1.04 14.72 11.23
CA THR A 278 -1.55 14.94 12.59
C THR A 278 -1.24 16.35 13.11
N VAL A 279 -0.07 16.89 12.75
CA VAL A 279 0.37 18.22 13.21
C VAL A 279 -0.17 19.34 12.31
N PHE A 280 -0.12 19.16 10.99
CA PHE A 280 -0.39 20.20 10.01
C PHE A 280 -1.68 20.04 9.22
N GLY A 281 -2.39 18.92 9.35
CA GLY A 281 -3.62 18.63 8.58
C GLY A 281 -4.71 19.71 8.73
N ALA A 282 -4.76 20.39 9.87
CA ALA A 282 -5.68 21.49 10.11
C ALA A 282 -5.38 22.76 9.27
N ALA A 283 -4.20 22.88 8.65
CA ALA A 283 -3.82 24.02 7.81
C ALA A 283 -4.46 23.98 6.40
N GLY A 284 -5.29 22.99 6.09
CA GLY A 284 -6.06 22.89 4.85
C GLY A 284 -5.19 22.93 3.59
N VAL A 285 -5.42 23.93 2.71
CA VAL A 285 -4.69 24.05 1.44
C VAL A 285 -3.18 24.19 1.63
N TRP A 286 -2.74 24.91 2.65
CA TRP A 286 -1.31 25.10 2.93
C TRP A 286 -0.60 23.80 3.30
N TYR A 287 -1.30 22.89 3.96
CA TYR A 287 -0.79 21.54 4.21
C TYR A 287 -0.50 20.79 2.89
N LEU A 288 -1.42 20.83 1.92
CA LEU A 288 -1.24 20.18 0.61
C LEU A 288 -0.10 20.79 -0.19
N VAL A 289 0.03 22.14 -0.16
CA VAL A 289 1.16 22.84 -0.78
C VAL A 289 2.49 22.42 -0.15
N GLY A 290 2.54 22.39 1.20
CA GLY A 290 3.71 21.93 1.94
C GLY A 290 4.08 20.48 1.63
N LEU A 291 3.08 19.60 1.52
CA LEU A 291 3.28 18.20 1.17
C LEU A 291 3.88 18.05 -0.24
N GLY A 292 3.34 18.77 -1.23
CA GLY A 292 3.86 18.78 -2.60
C GLY A 292 5.27 19.33 -2.69
N ALA A 293 5.55 20.44 -1.99
CA ALA A 293 6.89 21.03 -1.91
C ALA A 293 7.89 20.06 -1.25
N ALA A 294 7.51 19.41 -0.15
CA ALA A 294 8.34 18.40 0.50
C ALA A 294 8.61 17.21 -0.42
N ALA A 295 7.58 16.69 -1.11
CA ALA A 295 7.76 15.61 -2.09
C ALA A 295 8.78 15.99 -3.19
N LEU A 296 8.69 17.21 -3.72
CA LEU A 296 9.63 17.73 -4.71
C LEU A 296 11.06 17.84 -4.16
N LEU A 297 11.22 18.37 -2.95
CA LEU A 297 12.53 18.46 -2.30
C LEU A 297 13.14 17.07 -2.06
N PHE A 298 12.35 16.12 -1.57
CA PHE A 298 12.81 14.74 -1.41
C PHE A 298 13.21 14.11 -2.75
N ALA A 299 12.42 14.31 -3.81
CA ALA A 299 12.75 13.78 -5.15
C ALA A 299 14.05 14.37 -5.70
N LEU A 300 14.36 15.66 -5.42
CA LEU A 300 15.57 16.33 -5.90
C LEU A 300 16.81 16.01 -5.06
N PHE A 301 16.68 16.01 -3.73
CA PHE A 301 17.84 15.90 -2.83
C PHE A 301 18.04 14.48 -2.25
N LEU A 302 16.99 13.68 -2.13
CA LEU A 302 17.03 12.31 -1.67
C LEU A 302 16.25 11.37 -2.61
N PRO A 303 16.66 11.19 -3.86
CA PRO A 303 15.91 10.44 -4.86
C PRO A 303 15.70 8.96 -4.49
N ARG A 304 16.49 8.44 -3.53
CA ARG A 304 16.36 7.08 -2.98
C ARG A 304 15.47 6.99 -1.74
N GLY A 305 14.99 8.13 -1.23
CA GLY A 305 14.24 8.21 0.02
C GLY A 305 15.10 8.03 1.28
N ILE A 306 14.49 8.22 2.43
CA ILE A 306 15.17 8.19 3.74
C ILE A 306 15.71 6.79 4.03
N TRP A 307 14.86 5.75 3.86
CA TRP A 307 15.22 4.37 4.20
C TRP A 307 16.38 3.84 3.37
N SER A 308 16.30 3.95 2.05
CA SER A 308 17.33 3.43 1.15
C SER A 308 18.67 4.15 1.35
N THR A 309 18.63 5.44 1.71
CA THR A 309 19.85 6.21 2.07
C THR A 309 20.44 5.72 3.39
N ALA A 310 19.59 5.47 4.40
CA ALA A 310 20.02 4.93 5.68
C ALA A 310 20.59 3.50 5.54
N GLU A 311 19.92 2.65 4.75
CA GLU A 311 20.36 1.29 4.45
C GLU A 311 21.78 1.29 3.85
N GLN A 312 22.06 2.16 2.89
CA GLN A 312 23.37 2.25 2.25
C GLN A 312 24.45 2.81 3.21
N ARG A 313 24.11 3.84 3.99
CA ARG A 313 25.07 4.51 4.87
C ARG A 313 25.43 3.67 6.10
N PHE A 314 24.49 2.92 6.65
CA PHE A 314 24.65 2.15 7.88
C PHE A 314 24.69 0.64 7.65
N SER A 315 24.61 0.17 6.38
CA SER A 315 24.50 -1.25 6.01
C SER A 315 23.39 -1.96 6.80
N LEU A 316 22.28 -1.23 7.05
CA LEU A 316 21.13 -1.72 7.80
C LEU A 316 20.25 -2.54 6.86
N ARG A 317 20.25 -3.86 7.04
CA ARG A 317 19.29 -4.74 6.38
C ARG A 317 18.44 -5.39 7.45
N LEU A 318 17.23 -4.84 7.63
CA LEU A 318 16.37 -5.25 8.73
C LEU A 318 15.57 -6.50 8.39
N LEU A 319 14.98 -6.57 7.20
CA LEU A 319 14.23 -7.74 6.76
C LEU A 319 14.94 -8.44 5.59
N PRO A 320 15.02 -9.79 5.61
CA PRO A 320 15.72 -10.57 4.59
C PRO A 320 14.83 -10.79 3.36
N VAL A 321 14.54 -9.71 2.64
CA VAL A 321 13.76 -9.79 1.39
C VAL A 321 14.64 -10.26 0.22
N GLY A 322 15.95 -9.95 0.23
CA GLY A 322 16.93 -10.35 -0.78
C GLY A 322 17.87 -11.47 -0.34
N TYR A 323 18.70 -11.94 -1.28
CA TYR A 323 19.76 -12.93 -1.04
C TYR A 323 21.07 -12.23 -0.69
N HIS A 324 21.83 -12.79 0.27
CA HIS A 324 23.21 -12.45 0.54
C HIS A 324 24.13 -13.57 0.13
N VAL A 325 25.06 -13.26 -0.75
CA VAL A 325 26.20 -14.12 -1.03
C VAL A 325 27.36 -13.64 -0.15
N VAL A 326 27.75 -14.43 0.81
CA VAL A 326 28.99 -14.19 1.57
C VAL A 326 30.11 -14.79 0.73
N LEU A 327 30.93 -13.91 0.15
CA LEU A 327 32.17 -14.34 -0.49
C LEU A 327 33.13 -14.78 0.63
N PRO A 328 33.75 -15.96 0.52
CA PRO A 328 34.84 -16.32 1.45
C PRO A 328 35.92 -15.23 1.34
N GLU A 329 36.41 -14.77 2.49
CA GLU A 329 37.61 -13.91 2.51
C GLU A 329 38.72 -14.60 1.71
N ALA A 330 39.23 -13.90 0.71
CA ALA A 330 40.41 -14.37 -0.02
C ALA A 330 41.51 -14.57 1.03
N GLN A 331 41.95 -15.81 1.20
CA GLN A 331 43.08 -16.09 2.08
C GLN A 331 44.29 -15.25 1.58
N PRO A 332 44.85 -14.33 2.36
CA PRO A 332 46.06 -13.63 1.97
C PRO A 332 47.21 -14.66 2.01
N GLY A 333 47.66 -15.12 0.85
CA GLY A 333 48.84 -15.95 0.78
C GLY A 333 48.75 -17.18 -0.16
N ALA A 334 48.14 -17.06 -1.33
CA ALA A 334 48.32 -18.02 -2.41
C ALA A 334 48.95 -17.30 -3.63
N GLU A 335 50.22 -16.93 -3.48
CA GLU A 335 51.13 -16.71 -4.60
C GLU A 335 51.99 -17.97 -4.82
#